data_ba276a0ae2c14240c0db6e2e18191447
#
_entry.id   ba276a0ae2c14240c0db6e2e18191447
#
_cell.length_a   1.000
_cell.length_b   1.000
_cell.length_c   1.000
_cell.angle_alpha   90.00
_cell.angle_beta   90.00
_cell.angle_gamma   90.00
#
_symmetry.space_group_name_H-M   'P 1'
#
loop_
_entity.id
_entity.type
_entity.pdbx_description
1 polymer ?
#
loop_
_entity_poly.entity_id
_entity_poly.type
_entity_poly.pdbx_seq_one_letter_code
_entity_poly.pdbx_strand_id
1 'polypeptide(L)'
;MSTATPPILQVISLSKQFGQTPILRQISLALQQGAIKILIGPSGSGKSTLLQCMNCLVTPDSGEIRLEGEQIDWASKHDLQRLRQQVGMIFQDFNLFDHLTALENVAIALRKVKHQPQAAAFERARMELDQVGLSGKETLYPAQLSGGQKQRVAIARALAMDPKVLLLDEPTSALDPELIGEVIAVIKNLAAKGMTMVMATHQISLIASLADEILFMEQGRIVEQGAPAALLAPGVVSKTRNFCDRLNELAEDER
;
A
#
# COMPACT_ATOMS: atom_id res chain seq x y z
N MET A 1 -31.04 15.26 -0.81
CA MET A 1 -30.34 13.99 -0.53
C MET A 1 -28.95 14.14 -1.08
N SER A 2 -27.93 14.24 -0.23
CA SER A 2 -26.55 14.34 -0.68
C SER A 2 -26.16 12.99 -1.30
N THR A 3 -25.94 12.96 -2.62
CA THR A 3 -25.41 11.78 -3.31
C THR A 3 -23.95 11.65 -2.94
N ALA A 4 -23.68 10.96 -1.83
CA ALA A 4 -22.30 10.64 -1.47
C ALA A 4 -21.67 9.85 -2.62
N THR A 5 -20.55 10.33 -3.13
CA THR A 5 -19.78 9.64 -4.17
C THR A 5 -19.45 8.22 -3.68
N PRO A 6 -19.70 7.18 -4.48
CA PRO A 6 -19.41 5.81 -4.06
C PRO A 6 -17.90 5.65 -3.76
N PRO A 7 -17.55 4.79 -2.80
CA PRO A 7 -16.15 4.48 -2.51
C PRO A 7 -15.42 3.94 -3.75
N ILE A 8 -14.16 4.33 -3.94
CA ILE A 8 -13.34 3.82 -5.05
C ILE A 8 -12.99 2.35 -4.86
N LEU A 9 -12.75 1.95 -3.61
CA LEU A 9 -12.51 0.55 -3.24
C LEU A 9 -13.28 0.24 -1.95
N GLN A 10 -14.02 -0.87 -1.94
CA GLN A 10 -14.78 -1.30 -0.79
C GLN A 10 -14.57 -2.79 -0.52
N VAL A 11 -14.42 -3.11 0.74
CA VAL A 11 -14.32 -4.47 1.27
C VAL A 11 -15.50 -4.67 2.20
N ILE A 12 -16.25 -5.77 2.04
CA ILE A 12 -17.46 -6.07 2.80
C ILE A 12 -17.34 -7.47 3.40
N SER A 13 -17.33 -7.55 4.73
CA SER A 13 -17.33 -8.79 5.52
C SER A 13 -16.28 -9.81 5.06
N LEU A 14 -15.10 -9.33 4.65
CA LEU A 14 -14.02 -10.15 4.11
C LEU A 14 -13.45 -11.07 5.17
N SER A 15 -13.34 -12.36 4.85
CA SER A 15 -12.72 -13.35 5.74
C SER A 15 -11.67 -14.16 4.99
N LYS A 16 -10.61 -14.56 5.71
CA LYS A 16 -9.53 -15.39 5.21
C LYS A 16 -8.99 -16.30 6.29
N GLN A 17 -8.76 -17.56 5.94
CA GLN A 17 -8.05 -18.52 6.78
C GLN A 17 -6.94 -19.22 5.99
N PHE A 18 -5.90 -19.67 6.67
CA PHE A 18 -4.90 -20.60 6.14
C PHE A 18 -4.95 -21.91 6.93
N GLY A 19 -5.32 -22.99 6.24
CA GLY A 19 -5.68 -24.23 6.89
C GLY A 19 -6.86 -24.03 7.85
N GLN A 20 -6.66 -24.26 9.15
CA GLN A 20 -7.69 -24.04 10.18
C GLN A 20 -7.50 -22.72 10.94
N THR A 21 -6.49 -21.92 10.60
CA THR A 21 -6.17 -20.67 11.31
C THR A 21 -6.85 -19.49 10.65
N PRO A 22 -7.85 -18.86 11.28
CA PRO A 22 -8.48 -17.66 10.75
C PRO A 22 -7.56 -16.46 10.91
N ILE A 23 -7.28 -15.77 9.80
CA ILE A 23 -6.41 -14.58 9.74
C ILE A 23 -7.22 -13.29 9.64
N LEU A 24 -8.29 -13.29 8.81
CA LEU A 24 -9.20 -12.16 8.70
C LEU A 24 -10.62 -12.62 9.07
N ARG A 25 -11.33 -11.79 9.83
CA ARG A 25 -12.63 -12.13 10.41
C ARG A 25 -13.63 -11.02 10.12
N GLN A 26 -14.35 -11.15 9.00
CA GLN A 26 -15.42 -10.23 8.59
C GLN A 26 -14.98 -8.74 8.55
N ILE A 27 -13.83 -8.47 7.94
CA ILE A 27 -13.32 -7.12 7.77
C ILE A 27 -14.21 -6.35 6.78
N SER A 28 -14.62 -5.14 7.18
CA SER A 28 -15.31 -4.21 6.28
C SER A 28 -14.62 -2.85 6.34
N LEU A 29 -14.37 -2.26 5.18
CA LEU A 29 -13.86 -0.89 5.05
C LEU A 29 -14.26 -0.31 3.70
N ALA A 30 -14.37 1.01 3.64
CA ALA A 30 -14.63 1.75 2.42
C ALA A 30 -13.58 2.85 2.25
N LEU A 31 -13.00 2.95 1.06
CA LEU A 31 -11.96 3.91 0.72
C LEU A 31 -12.53 4.92 -0.29
N GLN A 32 -12.55 6.18 0.06
CA GLN A 32 -12.95 7.27 -0.84
C GLN A 32 -11.77 7.67 -1.73
N GLN A 33 -12.05 8.24 -2.89
CA GLN A 33 -11.01 8.77 -3.77
C GLN A 33 -10.24 9.88 -3.06
N GLY A 34 -8.90 9.83 -3.15
CA GLY A 34 -7.99 10.76 -2.49
C GLY A 34 -7.77 10.50 -1.01
N ALA A 35 -8.52 9.59 -0.39
CA ALA A 35 -8.37 9.28 1.03
C ALA A 35 -7.17 8.34 1.30
N ILE A 36 -6.58 8.50 2.48
CA ILE A 36 -5.47 7.70 2.97
C ILE A 36 -5.90 7.00 4.27
N LYS A 37 -5.97 5.67 4.22
CA LYS A 37 -6.21 4.85 5.42
C LYS A 37 -4.93 4.16 5.84
N ILE A 38 -4.64 4.21 7.15
CA ILE A 38 -3.45 3.55 7.69
C ILE A 38 -3.88 2.41 8.61
N LEU A 39 -3.38 1.21 8.29
CA LEU A 39 -3.53 0.00 9.08
C LEU A 39 -2.40 -0.09 10.10
N ILE A 40 -2.71 -0.16 11.36
CA ILE A 40 -1.76 -0.38 12.45
C ILE A 40 -2.21 -1.55 13.34
N GLY A 41 -1.31 -2.05 14.16
CA GLY A 41 -1.58 -3.13 15.09
C GLY A 41 -0.42 -4.13 15.19
N PRO A 42 -0.46 -5.07 16.13
CA PRO A 42 0.62 -6.03 16.38
C PRO A 42 1.01 -6.83 15.14
N SER A 43 2.24 -7.34 15.13
CA SER A 43 2.65 -8.33 14.11
C SER A 43 1.72 -9.53 14.15
N GLY A 44 1.40 -10.07 12.98
CA GLY A 44 0.44 -11.19 12.87
C GLY A 44 -1.03 -10.80 13.01
N SER A 45 -1.40 -9.52 13.14
CA SER A 45 -2.81 -9.10 13.23
C SER A 45 -3.59 -9.22 11.92
N GLY A 46 -2.92 -9.49 10.79
CA GLY A 46 -3.54 -9.71 9.49
C GLY A 46 -3.43 -8.54 8.49
N LYS A 47 -2.66 -7.48 8.79
CA LYS A 47 -2.53 -6.27 7.94
C LYS A 47 -2.10 -6.60 6.51
N SER A 48 -0.97 -7.30 6.35
CA SER A 48 -0.45 -7.71 5.03
C SER A 48 -1.41 -8.62 4.29
N THR A 49 -2.04 -9.57 5.00
CA THR A 49 -3.06 -10.45 4.42
C THR A 49 -4.27 -9.66 3.93
N LEU A 50 -4.71 -8.63 4.67
CA LEU A 50 -5.80 -7.76 4.24
C LEU A 50 -5.44 -7.01 2.95
N LEU A 51 -4.27 -6.37 2.89
CA LEU A 51 -3.80 -5.70 1.68
C LEU A 51 -3.72 -6.66 0.48
N GLN A 52 -3.17 -7.86 0.69
CA GLN A 52 -3.09 -8.88 -0.35
C GLN A 52 -4.47 -9.40 -0.80
N CYS A 53 -5.43 -9.50 0.11
CA CYS A 53 -6.81 -9.82 -0.24
C CYS A 53 -7.48 -8.68 -1.02
N MET A 54 -7.24 -7.41 -0.67
CA MET A 54 -7.80 -6.25 -1.38
C MET A 54 -7.38 -6.19 -2.85
N ASN A 55 -6.21 -6.75 -3.18
CA ASN A 55 -5.72 -6.89 -4.57
C ASN A 55 -5.93 -8.33 -5.11
N CYS A 56 -6.61 -9.20 -4.36
CA CYS A 56 -6.81 -10.62 -4.70
C CYS A 56 -5.49 -11.37 -5.05
N LEU A 57 -4.34 -10.95 -4.52
CA LEU A 57 -3.11 -11.75 -4.53
C LEU A 57 -3.26 -12.97 -3.63
N VAL A 58 -3.95 -12.79 -2.52
CA VAL A 58 -4.51 -13.86 -1.70
C VAL A 58 -6.03 -13.83 -1.91
N THR A 59 -6.59 -14.92 -2.42
CA THR A 59 -8.03 -15.03 -2.62
C THR A 59 -8.75 -15.10 -1.28
N PRO A 60 -9.72 -14.21 -1.00
CA PRO A 60 -10.57 -14.31 0.18
C PRO A 60 -11.38 -15.61 0.17
N ASP A 61 -11.80 -16.07 1.35
CA ASP A 61 -12.68 -17.25 1.47
C ASP A 61 -14.16 -16.85 1.46
N SER A 62 -14.47 -15.62 1.91
CA SER A 62 -15.82 -15.05 1.86
C SER A 62 -15.79 -13.53 1.94
N GLY A 63 -16.94 -12.90 1.66
CA GLY A 63 -17.12 -11.45 1.63
C GLY A 63 -17.20 -10.93 0.21
N GLU A 64 -17.04 -9.61 0.04
CA GLU A 64 -17.06 -8.95 -1.26
C GLU A 64 -15.95 -7.90 -1.35
N ILE A 65 -15.42 -7.71 -2.57
CA ILE A 65 -14.57 -6.58 -2.93
C ILE A 65 -15.27 -5.86 -4.07
N ARG A 66 -15.39 -4.54 -3.96
CA ARG A 66 -15.97 -3.69 -5.01
C ARG A 66 -14.96 -2.61 -5.40
N LEU A 67 -14.79 -2.42 -6.69
CA LEU A 67 -14.00 -1.34 -7.29
C LEU A 67 -14.95 -0.42 -8.05
N GLU A 68 -15.01 0.86 -7.64
CA GLU A 68 -15.94 1.85 -8.23
C GLU A 68 -17.42 1.40 -8.18
N GLY A 69 -17.81 0.70 -7.12
CA GLY A 69 -19.14 0.14 -6.93
C GLY A 69 -19.40 -1.21 -7.62
N GLU A 70 -18.55 -1.64 -8.56
CA GLU A 70 -18.67 -2.92 -9.23
C GLU A 70 -18.03 -4.03 -8.40
N GLN A 71 -18.75 -5.13 -8.20
CA GLN A 71 -18.23 -6.29 -7.50
C GLN A 71 -17.16 -7.00 -8.34
N ILE A 72 -16.08 -7.42 -7.69
CA ILE A 72 -15.01 -8.21 -8.29
C ILE A 72 -15.32 -9.69 -8.09
N ASP A 73 -15.45 -10.42 -9.19
CA ASP A 73 -15.46 -11.88 -9.17
C ASP A 73 -14.01 -12.39 -9.19
N TRP A 74 -13.52 -12.84 -8.04
CA TRP A 74 -12.14 -13.36 -7.93
C TRP A 74 -11.94 -14.74 -8.56
N ALA A 75 -12.99 -15.39 -9.09
CA ALA A 75 -12.86 -16.54 -9.97
C ALA A 75 -12.64 -16.12 -11.45
N SER A 76 -12.99 -14.89 -11.79
CA SER A 76 -12.83 -14.31 -13.14
C SER A 76 -11.42 -13.78 -13.36
N LYS A 77 -10.68 -14.35 -14.31
CA LYS A 77 -9.36 -13.83 -14.71
C LYS A 77 -9.42 -12.39 -15.22
N HIS A 78 -10.51 -12.03 -15.89
CA HIS A 78 -10.73 -10.69 -16.42
C HIS A 78 -10.86 -9.68 -15.28
N ASP A 79 -11.68 -9.97 -14.26
CA ASP A 79 -11.90 -9.08 -13.12
C ASP A 79 -10.63 -8.94 -12.27
N LEU A 80 -9.89 -10.04 -12.06
CA LEU A 80 -8.60 -9.99 -11.39
C LEU A 80 -7.58 -9.13 -12.14
N GLN A 81 -7.54 -9.23 -13.48
CA GLN A 81 -6.64 -8.41 -14.28
C GLN A 81 -7.04 -6.92 -14.21
N ARG A 82 -8.33 -6.61 -14.32
CA ARG A 82 -8.87 -5.25 -14.17
C ARG A 82 -8.54 -4.68 -12.79
N LEU A 83 -8.79 -5.42 -11.72
CA LEU A 83 -8.47 -5.02 -10.35
C LEU A 83 -6.99 -4.68 -10.19
N ARG A 84 -6.10 -5.60 -10.59
CA ARG A 84 -4.64 -5.44 -10.41
C ARG A 84 -4.02 -4.36 -11.29
N GLN A 85 -4.68 -3.95 -12.37
CA GLN A 85 -4.26 -2.78 -13.16
C GLN A 85 -4.59 -1.46 -12.45
N GLN A 86 -5.68 -1.41 -11.69
CA GLN A 86 -6.19 -0.20 -11.05
C GLN A 86 -5.80 -0.10 -9.57
N VAL A 87 -5.44 -1.22 -8.94
CA VAL A 87 -5.01 -1.30 -7.54
C VAL A 87 -3.57 -1.79 -7.52
N GLY A 88 -2.63 -0.84 -7.47
CA GLY A 88 -1.20 -1.12 -7.36
C GLY A 88 -0.84 -1.63 -5.96
N MET A 89 0.20 -2.48 -5.87
CA MET A 89 0.72 -2.96 -4.59
C MET A 89 2.22 -2.77 -4.50
N ILE A 90 2.66 -2.25 -3.36
CA ILE A 90 4.05 -2.04 -2.98
C ILE A 90 4.32 -2.92 -1.77
N PHE A 91 5.33 -3.78 -1.87
CA PHE A 91 5.67 -4.79 -0.88
C PHE A 91 6.83 -4.32 0.00
N GLN A 92 6.97 -4.96 1.14
CA GLN A 92 8.09 -4.78 2.05
C GLN A 92 9.43 -5.14 1.39
N ASP A 93 9.51 -6.26 0.66
CA ASP A 93 10.74 -6.81 0.06
C ASP A 93 11.01 -6.33 -1.37
N PHE A 94 10.52 -5.16 -1.75
CA PHE A 94 10.68 -4.54 -3.08
C PHE A 94 10.16 -5.38 -4.26
N ASN A 95 10.40 -6.68 -4.28
CA ASN A 95 10.00 -7.66 -5.31
C ASN A 95 10.39 -7.21 -6.73
N LEU A 96 11.61 -6.71 -6.89
CA LEU A 96 12.17 -6.38 -8.20
C LEU A 96 12.65 -7.65 -8.91
N PHE A 97 12.63 -7.60 -10.23
CA PHE A 97 13.24 -8.64 -11.07
C PHE A 97 14.73 -8.39 -11.15
N ASP A 98 15.55 -9.24 -10.56
CA ASP A 98 17.00 -9.05 -10.44
C ASP A 98 17.74 -9.03 -11.78
N HIS A 99 17.20 -9.72 -12.80
CA HIS A 99 17.74 -9.78 -14.15
C HIS A 99 17.30 -8.61 -15.05
N LEU A 100 16.51 -7.67 -14.55
CA LEU A 100 16.05 -6.48 -15.24
C LEU A 100 16.66 -5.23 -14.60
N THR A 101 16.99 -4.24 -15.44
CA THR A 101 17.39 -2.90 -14.98
C THR A 101 16.23 -2.18 -14.27
N ALA A 102 16.51 -1.05 -13.61
CA ALA A 102 15.48 -0.20 -13.00
C ALA A 102 14.42 0.21 -14.04
N LEU A 103 14.84 0.65 -15.23
CA LEU A 103 13.96 1.02 -16.33
C LEU A 103 13.07 -0.14 -16.76
N GLU A 104 13.64 -1.32 -16.95
CA GLU A 104 12.92 -2.50 -17.38
C GLU A 104 11.95 -3.02 -16.32
N ASN A 105 12.32 -2.95 -15.04
CA ASN A 105 11.42 -3.25 -13.92
C ASN A 105 10.18 -2.37 -13.92
N VAL A 106 10.31 -1.07 -14.22
CA VAL A 106 9.18 -0.15 -14.31
C VAL A 106 8.37 -0.40 -15.59
N ALA A 107 9.03 -0.64 -16.72
CA ALA A 107 8.38 -0.78 -18.02
C ALA A 107 7.69 -2.14 -18.26
N ILE A 108 8.03 -3.19 -17.48
CA ILE A 108 7.60 -4.55 -17.80
C ILE A 108 6.08 -4.71 -17.82
N ALA A 109 5.36 -4.10 -16.87
CA ALA A 109 3.89 -4.19 -16.82
C ALA A 109 3.23 -3.44 -17.99
N LEU A 110 3.78 -2.30 -18.39
CA LEU A 110 3.31 -1.54 -19.56
C LEU A 110 3.41 -2.37 -20.83
N ARG A 111 4.52 -3.12 -21.00
CA ARG A 111 4.76 -3.97 -22.16
C ARG A 111 3.92 -5.26 -22.14
N LYS A 112 3.86 -5.93 -21.00
CA LYS A 112 3.26 -7.27 -20.87
C LYS A 112 1.76 -7.25 -20.60
N VAL A 113 1.26 -6.20 -19.95
CA VAL A 113 -0.15 -6.09 -19.54
C VAL A 113 -0.90 -5.05 -20.37
N LYS A 114 -0.31 -3.86 -20.56
CA LYS A 114 -0.93 -2.80 -21.41
C LYS A 114 -0.55 -2.93 -22.90
N HIS A 115 0.32 -3.90 -23.28
CA HIS A 115 0.79 -4.16 -24.64
C HIS A 115 1.37 -2.93 -25.35
N GLN A 116 1.96 -2.00 -24.59
CA GLN A 116 2.56 -0.80 -25.17
C GLN A 116 3.84 -1.12 -25.94
N PRO A 117 4.13 -0.38 -27.04
CA PRO A 117 5.40 -0.45 -27.72
C PRO A 117 6.56 -0.13 -26.75
N GLN A 118 7.71 -0.78 -26.97
CA GLN A 118 8.87 -0.65 -26.06
C GLN A 118 9.30 0.80 -25.85
N ALA A 119 9.34 1.61 -26.92
CA ALA A 119 9.75 3.01 -26.84
C ALA A 119 8.83 3.81 -25.92
N ALA A 120 7.51 3.69 -26.05
CA ALA A 120 6.51 4.37 -25.22
C ALA A 120 6.58 3.89 -23.75
N ALA A 121 6.73 2.57 -23.55
CA ALA A 121 6.85 2.00 -22.20
C ALA A 121 8.14 2.50 -21.51
N PHE A 122 9.26 2.61 -22.23
CA PHE A 122 10.51 3.13 -21.67
C PHE A 122 10.46 4.64 -21.40
N GLU A 123 9.80 5.42 -22.24
CA GLU A 123 9.58 6.84 -21.99
C GLU A 123 8.76 7.05 -20.72
N ARG A 124 7.62 6.35 -20.60
CA ARG A 124 6.82 6.38 -19.36
C ARG A 124 7.63 5.93 -18.14
N ALA A 125 8.40 4.87 -18.25
CA ALA A 125 9.20 4.38 -17.15
C ALA A 125 10.27 5.38 -16.69
N ARG A 126 10.91 6.14 -17.61
CA ARG A 126 11.83 7.23 -17.26
C ARG A 126 11.13 8.33 -16.49
N MET A 127 9.94 8.73 -16.91
CA MET A 127 9.15 9.74 -16.21
C MET A 127 8.83 9.32 -14.77
N GLU A 128 8.47 8.04 -14.57
CA GLU A 128 8.17 7.54 -13.22
C GLU A 128 9.42 7.41 -12.35
N LEU A 129 10.57 7.00 -12.93
CA LEU A 129 11.85 7.00 -12.23
C LEU A 129 12.29 8.41 -11.83
N ASP A 130 12.11 9.39 -12.71
CA ASP A 130 12.38 10.79 -12.39
C ASP A 130 11.48 11.30 -11.25
N GLN A 131 10.17 10.98 -11.30
CA GLN A 131 9.21 11.37 -10.27
C GLN A 131 9.58 10.85 -8.86
N VAL A 132 10.28 9.72 -8.77
CA VAL A 132 10.76 9.15 -7.50
C VAL A 132 12.24 9.49 -7.21
N GLY A 133 12.85 10.43 -7.97
CA GLY A 133 14.21 10.91 -7.76
C GLY A 133 15.29 9.89 -8.14
N LEU A 134 15.06 9.11 -9.20
CA LEU A 134 16.00 8.11 -9.71
C LEU A 134 16.51 8.40 -11.13
N SER A 135 16.49 9.66 -11.56
CA SER A 135 17.12 10.09 -12.83
C SER A 135 18.60 9.70 -12.85
N GLY A 136 19.03 9.12 -13.96
CA GLY A 136 20.40 8.60 -14.13
C GLY A 136 20.69 7.24 -13.50
N LYS A 137 19.64 6.55 -12.99
CA LYS A 137 19.72 5.19 -12.42
C LYS A 137 19.04 4.13 -13.29
N GLU A 138 18.58 4.49 -14.46
CA GLU A 138 17.73 3.69 -15.34
C GLU A 138 18.36 2.37 -15.76
N THR A 139 19.67 2.36 -15.95
CA THR A 139 20.46 1.21 -16.42
C THR A 139 20.98 0.31 -15.31
N LEU A 140 20.81 0.71 -14.04
CA LEU A 140 21.28 -0.07 -12.90
C LEU A 140 20.39 -1.28 -12.63
N TYR A 141 21.00 -2.39 -12.27
CA TYR A 141 20.32 -3.59 -11.80
C TYR A 141 20.01 -3.49 -10.28
N PRO A 142 19.04 -4.24 -9.76
CA PRO A 142 18.72 -4.23 -8.33
C PRO A 142 19.93 -4.42 -7.40
N ALA A 143 20.89 -5.28 -7.77
CA ALA A 143 22.11 -5.50 -6.99
C ALA A 143 23.00 -4.24 -6.85
N GLN A 144 22.84 -3.25 -7.73
CA GLN A 144 23.61 -2.01 -7.76
C GLN A 144 22.88 -0.83 -7.07
N LEU A 145 21.68 -1.07 -6.57
CA LEU A 145 20.81 -0.07 -5.93
C LEU A 145 20.80 -0.25 -4.41
N SER A 146 20.76 0.86 -3.67
CA SER A 146 20.49 0.81 -2.22
C SER A 146 19.07 0.33 -1.94
N GLY A 147 18.77 -0.07 -0.70
CA GLY A 147 17.43 -0.47 -0.28
C GLY A 147 16.37 0.60 -0.60
N GLY A 148 16.64 1.86 -0.24
CA GLY A 148 15.74 2.99 -0.54
C GLY A 148 15.56 3.23 -2.05
N GLN A 149 16.61 3.03 -2.86
CA GLN A 149 16.51 3.11 -4.31
C GLN A 149 15.67 1.96 -4.88
N LYS A 150 15.85 0.73 -4.40
CA LYS A 150 15.01 -0.43 -4.79
C LYS A 150 13.54 -0.17 -4.49
N GLN A 151 13.23 0.36 -3.31
CA GLN A 151 11.85 0.69 -2.93
C GLN A 151 11.27 1.78 -3.83
N ARG A 152 12.05 2.80 -4.16
CA ARG A 152 11.60 3.84 -5.09
C ARG A 152 11.39 3.31 -6.52
N VAL A 153 12.18 2.35 -6.99
CA VAL A 153 11.89 1.63 -8.25
C VAL A 153 10.59 0.83 -8.16
N ALA A 154 10.33 0.16 -7.02
CA ALA A 154 9.08 -0.58 -6.82
C ALA A 154 7.85 0.36 -6.81
N ILE A 155 7.98 1.56 -6.21
CA ILE A 155 6.96 2.60 -6.27
C ILE A 155 6.75 3.07 -7.72
N ALA A 156 7.82 3.41 -8.45
CA ALA A 156 7.74 3.85 -9.84
C ALA A 156 7.08 2.78 -10.73
N ARG A 157 7.39 1.50 -10.52
CA ARG A 157 6.76 0.37 -11.20
C ARG A 157 5.25 0.31 -10.98
N ALA A 158 4.80 0.55 -9.74
CA ALA A 158 3.38 0.59 -9.43
C ALA A 158 2.70 1.79 -10.09
N LEU A 159 3.32 2.98 -10.03
CA LEU A 159 2.80 4.22 -10.60
C LEU A 159 2.69 4.18 -12.13
N ALA A 160 3.61 3.48 -12.82
CA ALA A 160 3.60 3.37 -14.27
C ALA A 160 2.28 2.79 -14.83
N MET A 161 1.56 2.01 -14.03
CA MET A 161 0.26 1.44 -14.42
C MET A 161 -0.91 2.42 -14.27
N ASP A 162 -0.70 3.67 -13.82
CA ASP A 162 -1.73 4.66 -13.51
C ASP A 162 -2.79 4.11 -12.54
N PRO A 163 -2.40 3.59 -11.37
CA PRO A 163 -3.34 2.98 -10.45
C PRO A 163 -4.25 4.03 -9.82
N LYS A 164 -5.51 3.65 -9.58
CA LYS A 164 -6.47 4.48 -8.83
C LYS A 164 -6.24 4.39 -7.31
N VAL A 165 -5.70 3.27 -6.86
CA VAL A 165 -5.42 2.98 -5.45
C VAL A 165 -4.03 2.37 -5.34
N LEU A 166 -3.25 2.80 -4.33
CA LEU A 166 -2.01 2.15 -3.93
C LEU A 166 -2.20 1.46 -2.58
N LEU A 167 -1.83 0.19 -2.53
CA LEU A 167 -1.70 -0.59 -1.30
C LEU A 167 -0.21 -0.67 -0.95
N LEU A 168 0.16 -0.24 0.26
CA LEU A 168 1.56 -0.22 0.70
C LEU A 168 1.68 -1.11 1.94
N ASP A 169 2.45 -2.19 1.81
CA ASP A 169 2.70 -3.14 2.90
C ASP A 169 4.07 -2.87 3.49
N GLU A 170 4.11 -2.17 4.61
CA GLU A 170 5.32 -1.80 5.35
C GLU A 170 6.47 -1.27 4.45
N PRO A 171 6.25 -0.19 3.69
CA PRO A 171 7.15 0.22 2.61
C PRO A 171 8.54 0.69 3.07
N THR A 172 8.80 0.76 4.37
CA THR A 172 10.06 1.24 4.94
C THR A 172 10.73 0.25 5.90
N SER A 173 10.09 -0.87 6.23
CA SER A 173 10.57 -1.80 7.26
C SER A 173 11.84 -2.58 6.89
N ALA A 174 12.11 -2.75 5.59
CA ALA A 174 13.31 -3.41 5.07
C ALA A 174 14.46 -2.42 4.77
N LEU A 175 14.36 -1.17 5.26
CA LEU A 175 15.33 -0.10 4.97
C LEU A 175 16.15 0.26 6.19
N ASP A 176 17.41 0.60 5.94
CA ASP A 176 18.25 1.26 6.93
C ASP A 176 17.63 2.62 7.32
N PRO A 177 17.73 3.04 8.60
CA PRO A 177 17.11 4.29 9.09
C PRO A 177 17.45 5.54 8.26
N GLU A 178 18.69 5.63 7.76
CA GLU A 178 19.14 6.75 6.92
C GLU A 178 18.41 6.85 5.58
N LEU A 179 17.90 5.73 5.06
CA LEU A 179 17.25 5.65 3.75
C LEU A 179 15.72 5.81 3.84
N ILE A 180 15.14 5.73 5.03
CA ILE A 180 13.69 5.82 5.25
C ILE A 180 13.15 7.18 4.79
N GLY A 181 13.89 8.25 5.07
CA GLY A 181 13.47 9.62 4.76
C GLY A 181 13.16 9.87 3.29
N GLU A 182 13.94 9.31 2.38
CA GLU A 182 13.75 9.45 0.93
C GLU A 182 12.45 8.77 0.45
N VAL A 183 12.15 7.59 0.97
CA VAL A 183 10.92 6.85 0.62
C VAL A 183 9.69 7.54 1.21
N ILE A 184 9.78 8.03 2.46
CA ILE A 184 8.71 8.82 3.09
C ILE A 184 8.42 10.09 2.28
N ALA A 185 9.44 10.78 1.79
CA ALA A 185 9.25 11.98 0.96
C ALA A 185 8.48 11.66 -0.34
N VAL A 186 8.77 10.54 -1.00
CA VAL A 186 8.02 10.09 -2.18
C VAL A 186 6.56 9.82 -1.81
N ILE A 187 6.30 9.07 -0.73
CA ILE A 187 4.92 8.76 -0.28
C ILE A 187 4.15 10.05 0.05
N LYS A 188 4.76 11.02 0.75
CA LYS A 188 4.16 12.32 1.05
C LYS A 188 3.84 13.12 -0.21
N ASN A 189 4.71 13.09 -1.22
CA ASN A 189 4.46 13.74 -2.49
C ASN A 189 3.27 13.11 -3.24
N LEU A 190 3.14 11.79 -3.21
CA LEU A 190 1.99 11.09 -3.79
C LEU A 190 0.69 11.46 -3.06
N ALA A 191 0.71 11.53 -1.74
CA ALA A 191 -0.40 11.99 -0.92
C ALA A 191 -0.83 13.43 -1.30
N ALA A 192 0.13 14.34 -1.40
CA ALA A 192 -0.12 15.74 -1.78
C ALA A 192 -0.71 15.87 -3.20
N LYS A 193 -0.45 14.91 -4.10
CA LYS A 193 -1.05 14.83 -5.43
C LYS A 193 -2.44 14.17 -5.43
N GLY A 194 -3.00 13.80 -4.27
CA GLY A 194 -4.32 13.20 -4.15
C GLY A 194 -4.38 11.70 -4.43
N MET A 195 -3.24 10.98 -4.35
CA MET A 195 -3.24 9.53 -4.51
C MET A 195 -4.03 8.86 -3.40
N THR A 196 -4.94 7.99 -3.77
CA THR A 196 -5.72 7.16 -2.84
C THR A 196 -4.86 6.02 -2.32
N MET A 197 -4.75 5.83 -1.00
CA MET A 197 -3.84 4.84 -0.43
C MET A 197 -4.45 4.08 0.75
N VAL A 198 -4.07 2.78 0.85
CA VAL A 198 -4.16 2.03 2.11
C VAL A 198 -2.75 1.54 2.45
N MET A 199 -2.28 1.86 3.63
CA MET A 199 -0.91 1.57 4.04
C MET A 199 -0.87 0.83 5.38
N ALA A 200 -0.17 -0.31 5.44
CA ALA A 200 0.26 -0.89 6.70
C ALA A 200 1.63 -0.32 7.07
N THR A 201 1.77 0.26 8.25
CA THR A 201 3.05 0.84 8.69
C THR A 201 3.16 0.93 10.20
N HIS A 202 4.40 0.90 10.69
CA HIS A 202 4.76 1.23 12.07
C HIS A 202 5.39 2.64 12.20
N GLN A 203 5.50 3.39 11.09
CA GLN A 203 6.09 4.73 11.08
C GLN A 203 5.10 5.78 11.58
N ILE A 204 5.31 6.24 12.82
CA ILE A 204 4.40 7.20 13.47
C ILE A 204 4.32 8.52 12.72
N SER A 205 5.44 8.96 12.11
CA SER A 205 5.46 10.18 11.30
C SER A 205 4.53 10.13 10.09
N LEU A 206 4.33 8.95 9.47
CA LEU A 206 3.35 8.75 8.40
C LEU A 206 1.92 8.70 8.96
N ILE A 207 1.72 8.00 10.09
CA ILE A 207 0.40 7.90 10.72
C ILE A 207 -0.14 9.29 11.06
N ALA A 208 0.66 10.10 11.76
CA ALA A 208 0.24 11.43 12.19
C ALA A 208 0.07 12.43 11.06
N SER A 209 0.88 12.32 9.96
CA SER A 209 0.94 13.35 8.90
C SER A 209 0.09 13.05 7.68
N LEU A 210 -0.30 11.80 7.44
CA LEU A 210 -0.96 11.40 6.19
C LEU A 210 -2.31 10.73 6.39
N ALA A 211 -2.58 10.11 7.57
CA ALA A 211 -3.82 9.37 7.73
C ALA A 211 -5.04 10.29 7.76
N ASP A 212 -6.02 10.06 6.90
CA ASP A 212 -7.38 10.57 7.09
C ASP A 212 -8.11 9.70 8.11
N GLU A 213 -7.81 8.40 8.11
CA GLU A 213 -8.38 7.46 9.06
C GLU A 213 -7.35 6.37 9.42
N ILE A 214 -7.29 6.06 10.72
CA ILE A 214 -6.51 4.96 11.27
C ILE A 214 -7.44 3.77 11.48
N LEU A 215 -6.99 2.57 11.10
CA LEU A 215 -7.65 1.30 11.33
C LEU A 215 -6.74 0.44 12.20
N PHE A 216 -7.11 0.25 13.47
CA PHE A 216 -6.35 -0.59 14.38
C PHE A 216 -6.80 -2.05 14.26
N MET A 217 -5.90 -2.91 13.84
CA MET A 217 -6.16 -4.34 13.66
C MET A 217 -5.61 -5.18 14.81
N GLU A 218 -6.44 -6.07 15.33
CA GLU A 218 -6.07 -7.06 16.35
C GLU A 218 -6.80 -8.37 16.08
N GLN A 219 -6.08 -9.49 16.11
CA GLN A 219 -6.64 -10.84 15.93
C GLN A 219 -7.55 -11.00 14.70
N GLY A 220 -7.16 -10.37 13.58
CA GLY A 220 -7.88 -10.44 12.32
C GLY A 220 -9.15 -9.58 12.25
N ARG A 221 -9.33 -8.62 13.14
CA ARG A 221 -10.47 -7.68 13.17
C ARG A 221 -9.99 -6.24 13.21
N ILE A 222 -10.76 -5.33 12.66
CA ILE A 222 -10.63 -3.90 12.95
C ILE A 222 -11.36 -3.66 14.28
N VAL A 223 -10.61 -3.33 15.33
CA VAL A 223 -11.14 -3.15 16.69
C VAL A 223 -11.29 -1.69 17.09
N GLU A 224 -10.59 -0.79 16.40
CA GLU A 224 -10.73 0.66 16.50
C GLU A 224 -10.56 1.28 15.11
N GLN A 225 -11.31 2.36 14.84
CA GLN A 225 -11.14 3.16 13.64
C GLN A 225 -11.55 4.61 13.89
N GLY A 226 -10.87 5.55 13.24
CA GLY A 226 -11.19 6.97 13.37
C GLY A 226 -10.08 7.88 12.85
N ALA A 227 -10.37 9.18 12.83
CA ALA A 227 -9.39 10.18 12.48
C ALA A 227 -8.23 10.21 13.51
N PRO A 228 -6.98 10.49 13.06
CA PRO A 228 -5.83 10.60 13.97
C PRO A 228 -6.08 11.55 15.16
N ALA A 229 -6.70 12.69 14.88
CA ALA A 229 -7.04 13.67 15.93
C ALA A 229 -7.97 13.12 17.02
N ALA A 230 -8.81 12.14 16.71
CA ALA A 230 -9.70 11.51 17.68
C ALA A 230 -9.01 10.38 18.47
N LEU A 231 -8.16 9.59 17.80
CA LEU A 231 -7.54 8.41 18.40
C LEU A 231 -6.22 8.69 19.12
N LEU A 232 -5.48 9.74 18.71
CA LEU A 232 -4.16 10.09 19.24
C LEU A 232 -4.18 11.33 20.16
N ALA A 233 -5.34 11.96 20.38
CA ALA A 233 -5.44 13.17 21.22
C ALA A 233 -4.93 12.91 22.65
N PRO A 234 -4.28 13.92 23.29
CA PRO A 234 -3.85 13.81 24.67
C PRO A 234 -5.03 13.48 25.60
N GLY A 235 -4.84 12.48 26.49
CA GLY A 235 -5.89 12.05 27.44
C GLY A 235 -6.92 11.06 26.89
N VAL A 236 -6.93 10.75 25.59
CA VAL A 236 -7.78 9.70 25.04
C VAL A 236 -7.21 8.33 25.40
N VAL A 237 -8.05 7.47 25.95
CA VAL A 237 -7.72 6.06 26.20
C VAL A 237 -8.16 5.26 24.99
N SER A 238 -7.23 4.94 24.11
CA SER A 238 -7.47 4.12 22.92
C SER A 238 -6.37 3.05 22.75
N LYS A 239 -6.72 1.94 22.11
CA LYS A 239 -5.72 0.91 21.75
C LYS A 239 -4.70 1.46 20.77
N THR A 240 -5.16 2.28 19.84
CA THR A 240 -4.35 2.98 18.84
C THR A 240 -3.27 3.82 19.51
N ARG A 241 -3.66 4.67 20.45
CA ARG A 241 -2.72 5.53 21.17
C ARG A 241 -1.71 4.72 21.97
N ASN A 242 -2.19 3.77 22.78
CA ASN A 242 -1.31 2.91 23.59
C ASN A 242 -0.31 2.13 22.73
N PHE A 243 -0.69 1.78 21.49
CA PHE A 243 0.21 1.12 20.55
C PHE A 243 1.24 2.09 20.00
N CYS A 244 0.84 3.31 19.60
CA CYS A 244 1.75 4.33 19.11
C CYS A 244 2.73 4.81 20.19
N ASP A 245 2.28 4.96 21.44
CA ASP A 245 3.14 5.35 22.57
C ASP A 245 4.26 4.31 22.78
N ARG A 246 3.92 3.02 22.75
CA ARG A 246 4.93 1.93 22.82
C ARG A 246 5.90 1.92 21.64
N LEU A 247 5.44 2.25 20.43
CA LEU A 247 6.35 2.37 19.26
C LEU A 247 7.32 3.53 19.42
N ASN A 248 6.89 4.65 20.05
CA ASN A 248 7.78 5.78 20.34
C ASN A 248 8.84 5.41 21.37
N GLU A 249 8.45 4.74 22.47
CA GLU A 249 9.38 4.28 23.51
C GLU A 249 10.49 3.39 22.91
N LEU A 250 10.10 2.40 22.09
CA LEU A 250 11.07 1.52 21.42
C LEU A 250 12.02 2.27 20.46
N ALA A 251 11.52 3.29 19.76
CA ALA A 251 12.34 4.10 18.87
C ALA A 251 13.29 5.07 19.60
N GLU A 252 13.03 5.40 20.87
CA GLU A 252 13.90 6.20 21.73
C GLU A 252 15.02 5.34 22.35
N ASP A 253 14.73 4.08 22.69
CA ASP A 253 15.69 3.14 23.28
C ASP A 253 16.75 2.65 22.25
N GLU A 254 16.47 2.74 20.94
CA GLU A 254 17.40 2.37 19.87
C GLU A 254 18.34 3.51 19.42
N ARG A 255 18.27 4.69 20.03
CA ARG A 255 19.12 5.85 19.74
C ARG A 255 20.23 6.04 20.75
#